data_4a12d9cfbda9aa0777f0d537a7d1ec70
#
_entry.id   4a12d9cfbda9aa0777f0d537a7d1ec70
#
_cell.length_a   1.000
_cell.length_b   1.000
_cell.length_c   1.000
_cell.angle_alpha   90.00
_cell.angle_beta   90.00
_cell.angle_gamma   90.00
#
_symmetry.space_group_name_H-M   'P 1'
#
loop_
_entity.id
_entity.type
_entity.pdbx_description
1 polymer ?
#
loop_
_entity_poly.entity_id
_entity_poly.type
_entity_poly.pdbx_seq_one_letter_code
_entity_poly.pdbx_strand_id
1 'polypeptide(L)'
;MRSLWSLLGGEQGRRVPCYDTNCGWLGYTLEELLDNVSRSIDQGFRGVKVKIGVDFEEDLRRLSAVRARLGDDAIVTTDANNRWDLQTALRRAPSLVEFDIAWLEEPLYPFDVRGHAELAAAIKTPLLHGEKTLRATDDSRHAGGRCVGSRTAFRYEAGWHFSLDGCGRDCTH
;
A
#
# COMPACT_ATOMS: atom_id res chain seq x y z
N MET A 1 -26.02 -13.13 -16.90
CA MET A 1 -24.62 -12.65 -16.74
C MET A 1 -24.18 -12.95 -15.31
N ARG A 2 -23.07 -13.61 -15.05
CA ARG A 2 -22.57 -13.90 -13.71
C ARG A 2 -21.63 -12.77 -13.29
N SER A 3 -21.68 -12.34 -12.01
CA SER A 3 -20.74 -11.34 -11.48
C SER A 3 -19.32 -11.93 -11.36
N LEU A 4 -18.30 -11.07 -11.42
CA LEU A 4 -16.89 -11.49 -11.33
C LEU A 4 -16.61 -12.26 -10.02
N TRP A 5 -17.12 -11.76 -8.88
CA TRP A 5 -16.98 -12.46 -7.61
C TRP A 5 -17.55 -13.88 -7.63
N SER A 6 -18.70 -14.09 -8.31
CA SER A 6 -19.31 -15.41 -8.45
C SER A 6 -18.48 -16.34 -9.36
N LEU A 7 -17.82 -15.80 -10.40
CA LEU A 7 -16.91 -16.55 -11.26
C LEU A 7 -15.63 -16.99 -10.52
N LEU A 8 -15.20 -16.18 -9.57
CA LEU A 8 -14.02 -16.46 -8.73
C LEU A 8 -14.34 -17.28 -7.48
N GLY A 9 -15.55 -17.86 -7.37
CA GLY A 9 -15.93 -18.72 -6.25
C GLY A 9 -16.30 -17.97 -4.97
N GLY A 10 -16.54 -16.65 -5.07
CA GLY A 10 -16.96 -15.83 -3.93
C GLY A 10 -18.39 -16.13 -3.47
N GLU A 11 -18.70 -15.83 -2.21
CA GLU A 11 -20.02 -15.99 -1.60
C GLU A 11 -20.85 -14.71 -1.73
N GLN A 12 -22.15 -14.87 -1.99
CA GLN A 12 -23.07 -13.74 -2.10
C GLN A 12 -23.21 -13.03 -0.74
N GLY A 13 -23.14 -11.68 -0.76
CA GLY A 13 -23.37 -10.87 0.43
C GLY A 13 -22.15 -10.62 1.30
N ARG A 14 -20.96 -11.15 0.94
CA ARG A 14 -19.72 -10.83 1.64
C ARG A 14 -19.32 -9.38 1.39
N ARG A 15 -19.19 -8.60 2.46
CA ARG A 15 -18.69 -7.22 2.41
C ARG A 15 -17.17 -7.23 2.39
N VAL A 16 -16.58 -6.45 1.48
CA VAL A 16 -15.13 -6.23 1.42
C VAL A 16 -14.84 -4.84 2.00
N PRO A 17 -13.97 -4.70 3.01
CA PRO A 17 -13.55 -3.40 3.50
C PRO A 17 -12.87 -2.60 2.38
N CYS A 18 -13.21 -1.31 2.29
CA CYS A 18 -12.63 -0.39 1.31
C CYS A 18 -11.87 0.72 2.02
N TYR A 19 -10.86 1.26 1.35
CA TYR A 19 -10.17 2.48 1.73
C TYR A 19 -10.22 3.50 0.59
N ASP A 20 -10.19 4.79 0.92
CA ASP A 20 -10.22 5.86 -0.08
C ASP A 20 -8.80 6.18 -0.57
N THR A 21 -8.60 6.11 -1.89
CA THR A 21 -7.33 6.41 -2.55
C THR A 21 -7.23 7.86 -3.03
N ASN A 22 -8.30 8.64 -2.95
CA ASN A 22 -8.39 9.98 -3.53
C ASN A 22 -8.27 11.11 -2.50
N CYS A 23 -8.39 10.82 -1.22
CA CYS A 23 -8.41 11.83 -0.17
C CYS A 23 -7.05 12.47 0.13
N GLY A 24 -5.93 11.81 -0.22
CA GLY A 24 -4.59 12.19 0.24
C GLY A 24 -3.59 12.61 -0.83
N TRP A 25 -4.00 13.35 -1.85
CA TRP A 25 -3.10 13.81 -2.91
C TRP A 25 -2.05 14.81 -2.44
N LEU A 26 -0.87 14.80 -3.09
CA LEU A 26 0.26 15.69 -2.77
C LEU A 26 -0.08 17.19 -2.91
N GLY A 27 -0.94 17.54 -3.83
CA GLY A 27 -1.32 18.94 -4.09
C GLY A 27 -2.29 19.54 -3.07
N TYR A 28 -2.82 18.75 -2.14
CA TYR A 28 -3.71 19.26 -1.10
C TYR A 28 -2.93 19.96 0.01
N THR A 29 -3.44 21.09 0.48
CA THR A 29 -3.02 21.69 1.74
C THR A 29 -3.31 20.72 2.89
N LEU A 30 -2.68 20.97 4.05
CA LEU A 30 -2.94 20.13 5.22
C LEU A 30 -4.41 20.17 5.64
N GLU A 31 -5.06 21.33 5.56
CA GLU A 31 -6.47 21.49 5.89
C GLU A 31 -7.36 20.66 4.95
N GLU A 32 -7.16 20.80 3.63
CA GLU A 32 -7.88 20.00 2.63
C GLU A 32 -7.68 18.50 2.81
N LEU A 33 -6.44 18.07 3.11
CA LEU A 33 -6.13 16.68 3.43
C LEU A 33 -6.96 16.18 4.61
N LEU A 34 -6.94 16.93 5.73
CA LEU A 34 -7.63 16.52 6.95
C LEU A 34 -9.16 16.50 6.78
N ASP A 35 -9.70 17.43 6.02
CA ASP A 35 -11.15 17.44 5.70
C ASP A 35 -11.52 16.26 4.79
N ASN A 36 -10.69 15.96 3.79
CA ASN A 36 -10.94 14.85 2.89
C ASN A 36 -10.87 13.50 3.61
N VAL A 37 -9.86 13.26 4.47
CA VAL A 37 -9.75 12.00 5.20
C VAL A 37 -10.89 11.83 6.21
N SER A 38 -11.33 12.91 6.88
CA SER A 38 -12.49 12.87 7.77
C SER A 38 -13.76 12.48 7.01
N ARG A 39 -13.99 13.12 5.86
CA ARG A 39 -15.14 12.83 4.99
C ARG A 39 -15.14 11.40 4.48
N SER A 40 -13.98 10.85 4.16
CA SER A 40 -13.86 9.44 3.72
C SER A 40 -14.31 8.47 4.82
N ILE A 41 -13.90 8.69 6.06
CA ILE A 41 -14.33 7.86 7.19
C ILE A 41 -15.83 8.01 7.46
N ASP A 42 -16.35 9.23 7.38
CA ASP A 42 -17.81 9.50 7.55
C ASP A 42 -18.64 8.81 6.45
N GLN A 43 -18.09 8.63 5.26
CA GLN A 43 -18.70 7.85 4.16
C GLN A 43 -18.61 6.33 4.34
N GLY A 44 -17.93 5.86 5.39
CA GLY A 44 -17.84 4.46 5.74
C GLY A 44 -16.62 3.73 5.17
N PHE A 45 -15.64 4.44 4.61
CA PHE A 45 -14.34 3.82 4.30
C PHE A 45 -13.62 3.39 5.57
N ARG A 46 -12.92 2.27 5.52
CA ARG A 46 -12.16 1.74 6.65
C ARG A 46 -10.77 2.35 6.78
N GLY A 47 -10.32 3.06 5.77
CA GLY A 47 -8.99 3.67 5.74
C GLY A 47 -8.83 4.65 4.61
N VAL A 48 -7.63 5.21 4.56
CA VAL A 48 -7.24 6.25 3.60
C VAL A 48 -5.84 6.01 3.06
N LYS A 49 -5.58 6.50 1.83
CA LYS A 49 -4.25 6.52 1.24
C LYS A 49 -3.71 7.94 1.18
N VAL A 50 -2.50 8.16 1.68
CA VAL A 50 -1.79 9.44 1.64
C VAL A 50 -0.63 9.32 0.67
N LYS A 51 -0.59 10.21 -0.31
CA LYS A 51 0.54 10.32 -1.25
C LYS A 51 1.73 11.00 -0.57
N ILE A 52 2.93 10.42 -0.76
CA ILE A 52 4.19 10.86 -0.19
C ILE A 52 5.30 10.86 -1.25
N GLY A 53 6.50 11.28 -0.88
CA GLY A 53 7.71 11.02 -1.67
C GLY A 53 8.34 12.25 -2.32
N VAL A 54 7.80 13.44 -2.10
CA VAL A 54 8.38 14.70 -2.60
C VAL A 54 9.20 15.39 -1.52
N ASP A 55 8.57 15.88 -0.49
CA ASP A 55 9.20 16.52 0.67
C ASP A 55 8.98 15.65 1.89
N PHE A 56 10.07 15.06 2.41
CA PHE A 56 9.96 14.07 3.46
C PHE A 56 9.51 14.64 4.81
N GLU A 57 9.94 15.83 5.16
CA GLU A 57 9.51 16.49 6.40
C GLU A 57 8.02 16.84 6.34
N GLU A 58 7.56 17.32 5.19
CA GLU A 58 6.15 17.56 4.95
C GLU A 58 5.34 16.25 4.94
N ASP A 59 5.87 15.17 4.36
CA ASP A 59 5.24 13.84 4.38
C ASP A 59 5.01 13.38 5.83
N LEU A 60 6.02 13.49 6.70
CA LEU A 60 5.90 13.11 8.12
C LEU A 60 4.89 14.00 8.85
N ARG A 61 4.90 15.32 8.61
CA ARG A 61 3.94 16.26 9.19
C ARG A 61 2.51 15.91 8.80
N ARG A 62 2.27 15.59 7.54
CA ARG A 62 0.96 15.19 7.01
C ARG A 62 0.49 13.86 7.61
N LEU A 63 1.36 12.86 7.68
CA LEU A 63 1.04 11.56 8.27
C LEU A 63 0.72 11.67 9.76
N SER A 64 1.50 12.45 10.50
CA SER A 64 1.23 12.75 11.92
C SER A 64 -0.14 13.38 12.11
N ALA A 65 -0.49 14.38 11.30
CA ALA A 65 -1.77 15.05 11.37
C ALA A 65 -2.95 14.13 10.98
N VAL A 66 -2.77 13.29 9.96
CA VAL A 66 -3.78 12.29 9.55
C VAL A 66 -4.00 11.28 10.67
N ARG A 67 -2.93 10.71 11.25
CA ARG A 67 -3.04 9.76 12.37
C ARG A 67 -3.71 10.38 13.59
N ALA A 68 -3.34 11.61 13.94
CA ALA A 68 -3.97 12.35 15.03
C ALA A 68 -5.47 12.64 14.78
N ARG A 69 -5.86 12.85 13.51
CA ARG A 69 -7.26 13.09 13.12
C ARG A 69 -8.10 11.82 13.15
N LEU A 70 -7.55 10.69 12.71
CA LEU A 70 -8.29 9.45 12.51
C LEU A 70 -8.21 8.47 13.69
N GLY A 71 -7.25 8.65 14.61
CA GLY A 71 -6.98 7.69 15.69
C GLY A 71 -6.33 6.40 15.19
N ASP A 72 -6.16 5.43 16.09
CA ASP A 72 -5.38 4.21 15.84
C ASP A 72 -6.16 3.14 15.07
N ASP A 73 -7.50 3.18 15.09
CA ASP A 73 -8.35 2.16 14.47
C ASP A 73 -8.45 2.27 12.94
N ALA A 74 -8.12 3.45 12.37
CA ALA A 74 -8.21 3.68 10.94
C ALA A 74 -6.98 3.12 10.20
N ILE A 75 -7.22 2.47 9.07
CA ILE A 75 -6.15 2.01 8.18
C ILE A 75 -5.57 3.22 7.45
N VAL A 76 -4.29 3.51 7.65
CA VAL A 76 -3.56 4.52 6.89
C VAL A 76 -2.54 3.82 6.02
N THR A 77 -2.54 4.13 4.73
CA THR A 77 -1.58 3.61 3.75
C THR A 77 -0.84 4.75 3.09
N THR A 78 0.33 4.49 2.56
CA THR A 78 1.13 5.49 1.86
C THR A 78 1.48 5.03 0.45
N ASP A 79 1.63 6.00 -0.47
CA ASP A 79 2.01 5.71 -1.84
C ASP A 79 3.04 6.75 -2.31
N ALA A 80 4.23 6.26 -2.62
CA ALA A 80 5.35 7.09 -3.07
C ALA A 80 5.43 7.23 -4.59
N ASN A 81 4.58 6.54 -5.36
CA ASN A 81 4.50 6.60 -6.83
C ASN A 81 5.87 6.52 -7.53
N ASN A 82 6.71 5.57 -7.12
CA ASN A 82 8.03 5.29 -7.67
C ASN A 82 9.04 6.47 -7.59
N ARG A 83 8.91 7.33 -6.57
CA ARG A 83 9.71 8.56 -6.45
C ARG A 83 11.07 8.37 -5.78
N TRP A 84 11.28 7.26 -5.09
CA TRP A 84 12.51 7.00 -4.37
C TRP A 84 13.44 6.06 -5.14
N ASP A 85 14.74 6.27 -4.96
CA ASP A 85 15.73 5.23 -5.18
C ASP A 85 15.86 4.37 -3.90
N LEU A 86 16.55 3.25 -4.01
CA LEU A 86 16.74 2.33 -2.89
C LEU A 86 17.39 2.99 -1.66
N GLN A 87 18.41 3.83 -1.87
CA GLN A 87 19.11 4.50 -0.78
C GLN A 87 18.19 5.48 -0.05
N THR A 88 17.36 6.19 -0.78
CA THR A 88 16.36 7.10 -0.22
C THR A 88 15.27 6.32 0.53
N ALA A 89 14.78 5.22 -0.05
CA ALA A 89 13.80 4.37 0.59
C ALA A 89 14.32 3.76 1.91
N LEU A 90 15.55 3.24 1.92
CA LEU A 90 16.19 2.69 3.14
C LEU A 90 16.37 3.74 4.24
N ARG A 91 16.58 5.01 3.89
CA ARG A 91 16.67 6.10 4.88
C ARG A 91 15.31 6.55 5.40
N ARG A 92 14.30 6.64 4.52
CA ARG A 92 13.00 7.26 4.84
C ARG A 92 11.96 6.28 5.38
N ALA A 93 11.86 5.09 4.79
CA ALA A 93 10.81 4.14 5.13
C ALA A 93 10.81 3.66 6.62
N PRO A 94 11.95 3.55 7.33
CA PRO A 94 11.92 3.19 8.74
C PRO A 94 11.11 4.15 9.63
N SER A 95 11.09 5.44 9.32
CA SER A 95 10.33 6.44 10.09
C SER A 95 8.82 6.31 9.93
N LEU A 96 8.35 5.64 8.88
CA LEU A 96 6.92 5.44 8.64
C LEU A 96 6.27 4.51 9.68
N VAL A 97 7.06 3.70 10.40
CA VAL A 97 6.56 2.78 11.43
C VAL A 97 5.88 3.53 12.59
N GLU A 98 6.29 4.77 12.86
CA GLU A 98 5.72 5.61 13.92
C GLU A 98 4.26 5.99 13.69
N PHE A 99 3.81 5.91 12.43
CA PHE A 99 2.44 6.24 12.04
C PHE A 99 1.55 5.02 11.85
N ASP A 100 2.02 3.83 12.20
CA ASP A 100 1.30 2.56 12.02
C ASP A 100 0.73 2.41 10.59
N ILE A 101 1.59 2.58 9.59
CA ILE A 101 1.24 2.50 8.18
C ILE A 101 1.03 1.04 7.79
N ALA A 102 -0.16 0.71 7.26
CA ALA A 102 -0.51 -0.64 6.87
C ALA A 102 0.36 -1.18 5.71
N TRP A 103 0.72 -0.31 4.76
CA TRP A 103 1.72 -0.60 3.72
C TRP A 103 2.26 0.67 3.07
N LEU A 104 3.46 0.55 2.50
CA LEU A 104 4.10 1.52 1.64
C LEU A 104 3.98 1.06 0.18
N GLU A 105 3.22 1.81 -0.64
CA GLU A 105 2.95 1.50 -2.04
C GLU A 105 3.99 2.17 -2.95
N GLU A 106 4.46 1.41 -3.94
CA GLU A 106 5.36 1.85 -5.01
C GLU A 106 6.53 2.76 -4.58
N PRO A 107 7.36 2.38 -3.60
CA PRO A 107 8.49 3.23 -3.20
C PRO A 107 9.54 3.38 -4.29
N LEU A 108 9.85 2.31 -5.03
CA LEU A 108 10.95 2.21 -5.99
C LEU A 108 10.44 2.08 -7.43
N TYR A 109 11.37 2.18 -8.38
CA TYR A 109 11.09 1.87 -9.78
C TYR A 109 10.48 0.46 -9.92
N PRO A 110 9.37 0.29 -10.68
CA PRO A 110 8.57 -0.94 -10.66
C PRO A 110 9.33 -2.22 -11.01
N PHE A 111 10.38 -2.12 -11.82
CA PHE A 111 11.17 -3.28 -12.26
C PHE A 111 12.47 -3.48 -11.46
N ASP A 112 12.69 -2.73 -10.39
CA ASP A 112 13.82 -2.95 -9.48
C ASP A 112 13.50 -4.05 -8.45
N VAL A 113 13.47 -5.29 -8.93
CA VAL A 113 13.18 -6.47 -8.11
C VAL A 113 14.14 -6.63 -6.93
N ARG A 114 15.44 -6.35 -7.18
CA ARG A 114 16.45 -6.46 -6.13
C ARG A 114 16.28 -5.40 -5.06
N GLY A 115 16.05 -4.15 -5.49
CA GLY A 115 15.81 -3.06 -4.56
C GLY A 115 14.58 -3.28 -3.69
N HIS A 116 13.48 -3.78 -4.26
CA HIS A 116 12.29 -4.13 -3.48
C HIS A 116 12.57 -5.25 -2.47
N ALA A 117 13.32 -6.30 -2.85
CA ALA A 117 13.67 -7.38 -1.95
C ALA A 117 14.57 -6.90 -0.80
N GLU A 118 15.55 -6.04 -1.08
CA GLU A 118 16.44 -5.46 -0.08
C GLU A 118 15.67 -4.53 0.86
N LEU A 119 14.83 -3.67 0.33
CA LEU A 119 13.98 -2.77 1.13
C LEU A 119 13.03 -3.55 2.03
N ALA A 120 12.35 -4.58 1.49
CA ALA A 120 11.44 -5.42 2.27
C ALA A 120 12.13 -6.17 3.42
N ALA A 121 13.40 -6.53 3.26
CA ALA A 121 14.20 -7.15 4.31
C ALA A 121 14.61 -6.15 5.41
N ALA A 122 14.71 -4.86 5.07
CA ALA A 122 15.23 -3.82 5.95
C ALA A 122 14.14 -3.11 6.78
N ILE A 123 12.88 -3.13 6.35
CA ILE A 123 11.80 -2.40 7.00
C ILE A 123 10.72 -3.32 7.55
N LYS A 124 9.94 -2.82 8.53
CA LYS A 124 8.81 -3.54 9.12
C LYS A 124 7.51 -3.31 8.36
N THR A 125 7.34 -2.13 7.77
CA THR A 125 6.15 -1.76 7.01
C THR A 125 6.03 -2.63 5.76
N PRO A 126 4.89 -3.29 5.51
CA PRO A 126 4.68 -4.05 4.29
C PRO A 126 4.86 -3.21 3.04
N LEU A 127 5.38 -3.80 1.98
CA LEU A 127 5.46 -3.16 0.65
C LEU A 127 4.30 -3.61 -0.23
N LEU A 128 3.74 -2.67 -0.98
CA LEU A 128 2.76 -2.92 -2.04
C LEU A 128 3.31 -2.39 -3.36
N HIS A 129 3.28 -3.21 -4.40
CA HIS A 129 3.63 -2.78 -5.75
C HIS A 129 2.86 -3.62 -6.78
N GLY A 130 2.99 -3.31 -8.08
CA GLY A 130 2.36 -4.09 -9.14
C GLY A 130 1.42 -3.29 -10.04
N GLU A 131 1.12 -2.04 -9.74
CA GLU A 131 0.23 -1.20 -10.56
C GLU A 131 0.75 -1.06 -12.01
N LYS A 132 2.08 -1.03 -12.18
CA LYS A 132 2.76 -0.88 -13.47
C LYS A 132 3.32 -2.17 -14.04
N THR A 133 3.10 -3.31 -13.41
CA THR A 133 3.52 -4.60 -13.94
C THR A 133 2.50 -5.10 -14.96
N LEU A 134 2.92 -5.28 -16.21
CA LEU A 134 2.04 -5.60 -17.33
C LEU A 134 1.90 -7.11 -17.61
N ARG A 135 2.65 -7.97 -16.90
CA ARG A 135 2.68 -9.42 -17.15
C ARG A 135 2.79 -10.18 -15.83
N ALA A 136 2.10 -11.31 -15.75
CA ALA A 136 2.25 -12.25 -14.62
C ALA A 136 3.70 -12.71 -14.39
N THR A 137 4.53 -12.74 -15.46
CA THR A 137 5.96 -13.03 -15.37
C THR A 137 6.77 -11.93 -14.65
N ASP A 138 6.29 -10.70 -14.65
CA ASP A 138 6.95 -9.61 -13.96
C ASP A 138 6.69 -9.71 -12.46
N ASP A 139 5.48 -10.07 -12.06
CA ASP A 139 5.12 -10.33 -10.67
C ASP A 139 5.87 -11.53 -10.08
N SER A 140 6.07 -12.60 -10.88
CA SER A 140 6.85 -13.76 -10.44
C SER A 140 8.33 -13.44 -10.23
N ARG A 141 8.89 -12.46 -10.94
CA ARG A 141 10.26 -11.97 -10.70
C ARG A 141 10.33 -11.17 -9.40
N HIS A 142 9.30 -10.39 -9.09
CA HIS A 142 9.21 -9.66 -7.82
C HIS A 142 9.01 -10.61 -6.63
N ALA A 143 8.30 -11.71 -6.85
CA ALA A 143 8.18 -12.78 -5.87
C ALA A 143 9.47 -13.62 -5.72
N GLY A 144 10.42 -13.53 -6.71
CA GLY A 144 11.82 -13.97 -6.64
C GLY A 144 12.09 -15.36 -6.09
N GLY A 145 11.33 -16.39 -6.42
CA GLY A 145 11.63 -17.76 -6.00
C GLY A 145 11.73 -18.00 -4.48
N ARG A 146 11.75 -16.96 -3.70
CA ARG A 146 11.42 -16.87 -2.28
C ARG A 146 10.35 -15.80 -2.20
N CYS A 147 9.15 -16.14 -1.72
CA CYS A 147 8.21 -15.14 -1.26
C CYS A 147 9.04 -14.14 -0.44
N VAL A 148 9.22 -12.92 -0.94
CA VAL A 148 9.78 -11.84 -0.15
C VAL A 148 8.78 -11.67 0.97
N GLY A 149 9.01 -12.35 2.06
CA GLY A 149 8.18 -12.74 3.18
C GLY A 149 6.82 -12.05 3.23
N SER A 150 5.87 -12.52 4.00
CA SER A 150 4.48 -12.10 4.22
C SER A 150 4.17 -10.58 4.27
N ARG A 151 5.03 -9.74 3.71
CA ARG A 151 5.01 -8.29 3.75
C ARG A 151 4.90 -7.62 2.38
N THR A 152 4.80 -8.39 1.30
CA THR A 152 4.59 -7.83 -0.05
C THR A 152 3.18 -8.17 -0.49
N ALA A 153 2.33 -7.17 -0.58
CA ALA A 153 1.01 -7.30 -1.14
C ALA A 153 1.04 -6.88 -2.61
N PHE A 154 0.38 -7.61 -3.49
CA PHE A 154 0.27 -7.31 -4.92
C PHE A 154 -1.09 -6.71 -5.22
N ARG A 155 -1.11 -5.63 -6.00
CA ARG A 155 -2.34 -5.01 -6.50
C ARG A 155 -2.49 -5.28 -7.99
N TYR A 156 -3.65 -5.81 -8.39
CA TYR A 156 -4.09 -5.78 -9.79
C TYR A 156 -4.97 -4.56 -10.04
N GLU A 157 -4.89 -3.96 -11.23
CA GLU A 157 -5.61 -2.75 -11.66
C GLU A 157 -7.15 -2.80 -11.56
N ALA A 158 -7.73 -3.92 -11.15
CA ALA A 158 -9.17 -4.08 -10.96
C ALA A 158 -9.69 -3.68 -9.55
N GLY A 159 -8.87 -3.02 -8.71
CA GLY A 159 -9.32 -2.54 -7.39
C GLY A 159 -9.46 -3.61 -6.32
N TRP A 160 -8.91 -4.80 -6.52
CA TRP A 160 -8.97 -5.91 -5.56
C TRP A 160 -7.63 -6.08 -4.86
N HIS A 161 -7.64 -5.97 -3.54
CA HIS A 161 -6.49 -6.33 -2.72
C HIS A 161 -6.58 -7.82 -2.38
N PHE A 162 -5.63 -8.58 -2.88
CA PHE A 162 -5.35 -9.90 -2.32
C PHE A 162 -4.17 -9.74 -1.35
N SER A 163 -4.45 -9.80 -0.05
CA SER A 163 -3.41 -10.08 0.93
C SER A 163 -3.02 -11.54 0.77
N LEU A 164 -1.75 -11.81 0.49
CA LEU A 164 -1.20 -13.17 0.46
C LEU A 164 -0.84 -13.65 1.87
N ASP A 165 -1.63 -13.33 2.88
CA ASP A 165 -1.51 -13.94 4.21
C ASP A 165 -1.75 -15.47 4.18
N GLY A 166 -2.06 -16.01 2.99
CA GLY A 166 -2.24 -17.44 2.74
C GLY A 166 -1.07 -18.13 2.04
N CYS A 167 -0.02 -17.44 1.61
CA CYS A 167 1.13 -18.08 0.92
C CYS A 167 2.15 -18.72 1.88
N GLY A 168 1.76 -18.97 3.13
CA GLY A 168 2.59 -19.60 4.15
C GLY A 168 2.65 -21.14 4.09
N ARG A 169 2.04 -21.79 3.10
CA ARG A 169 2.16 -23.25 2.90
C ARG A 169 2.04 -23.51 1.41
N ASP A 170 3.05 -24.12 0.85
CA ASP A 170 3.13 -24.70 -0.50
C ASP A 170 3.85 -23.89 -1.59
N CYS A 171 4.95 -23.20 -1.27
CA CYS A 171 6.00 -22.94 -2.26
C CYS A 171 7.10 -24.00 -2.17
N THR A 172 6.71 -25.29 -2.13
CA THR A 172 7.60 -26.40 -2.46
C THR A 172 7.11 -27.02 -3.75
N HIS A 173 7.58 -26.49 -4.88
CA HIS A 173 7.89 -27.23 -6.11
C HIS A 173 8.59 -26.30 -7.08
#